data_9e505af30588f944dd191f56e382d4ef
#
_entry.id   9e505af30588f944dd191f56e382d4ef
#
_cell.length_a   1.000
_cell.length_b   1.000
_cell.length_c   1.000
_cell.angle_alpha   90.00
_cell.angle_beta   90.00
_cell.angle_gamma   90.00
#
_symmetry.space_group_name_H-M   'P 1'
#
loop_
_entity.id
_entity.type
_entity.pdbx_description
1 polymer ?
#
loop_
_entity_poly.entity_id
_entity_poly.type
_entity_poly.pdbx_seq_one_letter_code
_entity_poly.pdbx_strand_id
1 'polypeptide(L)'
;MSDIASTLKVSLRTLYEIAPSKEKLIISTIDRILTNTAKQAFSAIKDVSSPLSKLRLFTEIGNEAVGPKTKKFEVDLRKIKGAQQMIDFHQNAYIRQINKLLQEAIKAKEIELIDTQAVAMILGGIAQEYSKPEIVMQLNQSPEVSANMITDLIIRGLSKEKQ
;
A
#
# COMPACT_ATOMS: atom_id res chain seq x y z
N MET A 1 -16.32 -15.12 15.89
CA MET A 1 -15.68 -14.54 17.09
C MET A 1 -15.10 -15.61 17.99
N SER A 2 -15.84 -16.68 18.32
CA SER A 2 -15.35 -17.77 19.22
C SER A 2 -14.03 -18.40 18.75
N ASP A 3 -13.92 -18.76 17.46
CA ASP A 3 -12.70 -19.36 16.90
C ASP A 3 -11.51 -18.39 16.94
N ILE A 4 -11.78 -17.10 16.72
CA ILE A 4 -10.75 -16.05 16.82
C ILE A 4 -10.27 -15.91 18.27
N ALA A 5 -11.19 -15.86 19.21
CA ALA A 5 -10.87 -15.79 20.64
C ALA A 5 -10.03 -16.98 21.09
N SER A 6 -10.42 -18.19 20.67
CA SER A 6 -9.69 -19.43 20.95
C SER A 6 -8.28 -19.41 20.35
N THR A 7 -8.15 -19.01 19.08
CA THR A 7 -6.85 -18.94 18.38
C THR A 7 -5.91 -17.93 19.04
N LEU A 8 -6.45 -16.77 19.45
CA LEU A 8 -5.67 -15.70 20.10
C LEU A 8 -5.49 -15.93 21.62
N LYS A 9 -6.07 -17.00 22.17
CA LYS A 9 -6.04 -17.31 23.62
C LYS A 9 -6.55 -16.15 24.49
N VAL A 10 -7.58 -15.46 24.03
CA VAL A 10 -8.26 -14.39 24.77
C VAL A 10 -9.70 -14.77 25.06
N SER A 11 -10.33 -14.09 26.04
CA SER A 11 -11.75 -14.32 26.29
C SER A 11 -12.61 -13.75 25.16
N LEU A 12 -13.76 -14.36 24.93
CA LEU A 12 -14.75 -13.87 23.96
C LEU A 12 -15.21 -12.45 24.35
N ARG A 13 -15.32 -12.17 25.67
CA ARG A 13 -15.64 -10.83 26.20
C ARG A 13 -14.59 -9.80 25.77
N THR A 14 -13.32 -10.10 25.98
CA THR A 14 -12.21 -9.22 25.58
C THR A 14 -12.26 -8.91 24.08
N LEU A 15 -12.59 -9.91 23.25
CA LEU A 15 -12.69 -9.71 21.81
C LEU A 15 -13.88 -8.79 21.43
N TYR A 16 -15.01 -8.89 22.13
CA TYR A 16 -16.15 -7.98 21.93
C TYR A 16 -15.92 -6.57 22.47
N GLU A 17 -15.04 -6.40 23.46
CA GLU A 17 -14.59 -5.08 23.93
C GLU A 17 -13.71 -4.38 22.87
N ILE A 18 -12.93 -5.15 22.07
CA ILE A 18 -12.12 -4.62 20.97
C ILE A 18 -13.01 -4.25 19.77
N ALA A 19 -13.94 -5.13 19.38
CA ALA A 19 -14.81 -4.91 18.25
C ALA A 19 -16.17 -5.59 18.43
N PRO A 20 -17.29 -4.87 18.18
CA PRO A 20 -18.64 -5.39 18.44
C PRO A 20 -19.08 -6.48 17.45
N SER A 21 -18.36 -6.71 16.37
CA SER A 21 -18.63 -7.80 15.41
C SER A 21 -17.36 -8.25 14.70
N LYS A 22 -17.42 -9.42 14.04
CA LYS A 22 -16.34 -9.95 13.22
C LYS A 22 -15.97 -8.99 12.08
N GLU A 23 -16.96 -8.40 11.42
CA GLU A 23 -16.78 -7.45 10.33
C GLU A 23 -16.05 -6.20 10.81
N LYS A 24 -16.47 -5.65 11.96
CA LYS A 24 -15.79 -4.49 12.57
C LYS A 24 -14.36 -4.82 12.98
N LEU A 25 -14.11 -6.02 13.51
CA LEU A 25 -12.77 -6.48 13.83
C LEU A 25 -11.88 -6.54 12.58
N ILE A 26 -12.40 -7.11 11.47
CA ILE A 26 -11.66 -7.18 10.22
C ILE A 26 -11.33 -5.78 9.69
N ILE A 27 -12.31 -4.88 9.63
CA ILE A 27 -12.11 -3.51 9.15
C ILE A 27 -11.05 -2.80 10.00
N SER A 28 -11.20 -2.81 11.33
CA SER A 28 -10.26 -2.12 12.23
C SER A 28 -8.85 -2.72 12.17
N THR A 29 -8.73 -4.02 11.94
CA THR A 29 -7.43 -4.67 11.78
C THR A 29 -6.73 -4.23 10.50
N ILE A 30 -7.45 -4.23 9.37
CA ILE A 30 -6.89 -3.79 8.08
C ILE A 30 -6.54 -2.29 8.13
N ASP A 31 -7.45 -1.46 8.65
CA ASP A 31 -7.21 -0.02 8.82
C ASP A 31 -5.96 0.26 9.66
N ARG A 32 -5.78 -0.49 10.75
CA ARG A 32 -4.59 -0.39 11.62
C ARG A 32 -3.31 -0.80 10.90
N ILE A 33 -3.34 -1.86 10.11
CA ILE A 33 -2.20 -2.30 9.29
C ILE A 33 -1.81 -1.20 8.32
N LEU A 34 -2.76 -0.71 7.52
CA LEU A 34 -2.52 0.34 6.51
C LEU A 34 -2.05 1.65 7.15
N THR A 35 -2.64 2.05 8.29
CA THR A 35 -2.21 3.23 9.04
C THR A 35 -0.78 3.08 9.57
N ASN A 36 -0.42 1.91 10.10
CA ASN A 36 0.93 1.67 10.61
C ASN A 36 1.96 1.68 9.47
N THR A 37 1.64 1.07 8.33
CA THR A 37 2.49 1.12 7.13
C THR A 37 2.71 2.56 6.68
N ALA A 38 1.64 3.37 6.61
CA ALA A 38 1.77 4.79 6.27
C ALA A 38 2.69 5.54 7.25
N LYS A 39 2.53 5.32 8.56
CA LYS A 39 3.41 5.91 9.58
C LYS A 39 4.88 5.50 9.39
N GLN A 40 5.14 4.24 9.10
CA GLN A 40 6.49 3.74 8.82
C GLN A 40 7.08 4.40 7.58
N ALA A 41 6.32 4.49 6.48
CA ALA A 41 6.75 5.13 5.25
C ALA A 41 7.06 6.62 5.45
N PHE A 42 6.20 7.37 6.16
CA PHE A 42 6.46 8.77 6.48
C PHE A 42 7.66 8.97 7.39
N SER A 43 7.85 8.09 8.37
CA SER A 43 9.01 8.13 9.26
C SER A 43 10.30 7.87 8.50
N ALA A 44 10.31 6.89 7.60
CA ALA A 44 11.48 6.52 6.82
C ALA A 44 11.96 7.64 5.88
N ILE A 45 11.05 8.41 5.31
CA ILE A 45 11.40 9.48 4.38
C ILE A 45 11.70 10.83 5.04
N LYS A 46 11.54 10.94 6.37
CA LYS A 46 11.60 12.22 7.09
C LYS A 46 12.92 12.96 6.87
N ASP A 47 14.02 12.24 6.98
CA ASP A 47 15.38 12.81 6.93
C ASP A 47 16.06 12.60 5.57
N VAL A 48 15.33 12.11 4.57
CA VAL A 48 15.82 11.97 3.19
C VAL A 48 15.69 13.32 2.48
N SER A 49 16.75 13.82 1.86
CA SER A 49 16.74 15.13 1.20
C SER A 49 16.14 15.10 -0.21
N SER A 50 16.51 14.10 -1.03
CA SER A 50 16.05 13.97 -2.42
C SER A 50 14.59 13.51 -2.50
N PRO A 51 13.68 14.27 -3.13
CA PRO A 51 12.31 13.88 -3.37
C PRO A 51 12.17 12.54 -4.13
N LEU A 52 13.05 12.27 -5.08
CA LEU A 52 13.04 11.01 -5.83
C LEU A 52 13.47 9.82 -4.97
N SER A 53 14.43 10.04 -4.08
CA SER A 53 14.83 9.03 -3.08
C SER A 53 13.72 8.80 -2.04
N LYS A 54 13.01 9.87 -1.62
CA LYS A 54 11.81 9.74 -0.79
C LYS A 54 10.74 8.91 -1.48
N LEU A 55 10.48 9.17 -2.76
CA LEU A 55 9.50 8.43 -3.56
C LEU A 55 9.84 6.94 -3.60
N ARG A 56 11.10 6.59 -3.89
CA ARG A 56 11.57 5.21 -3.92
C ARG A 56 11.29 4.48 -2.59
N LEU A 57 11.76 5.06 -1.49
CA LEU A 57 11.61 4.45 -0.17
C LEU A 57 10.15 4.37 0.28
N PHE A 58 9.36 5.41 -0.02
CA PHE A 58 7.93 5.45 0.30
C PHE A 58 7.14 4.36 -0.43
N THR A 59 7.42 4.18 -1.73
CA THR A 59 6.75 3.15 -2.54
C THR A 59 7.20 1.74 -2.19
N GLU A 60 8.47 1.53 -1.87
CA GLU A 60 9.00 0.24 -1.40
C GLU A 60 8.24 -0.25 -0.16
N ILE A 61 8.14 0.59 0.88
CA ILE A 61 7.39 0.26 2.11
C ILE A 61 5.90 0.03 1.82
N GLY A 62 5.31 0.83 0.91
CA GLY A 62 3.91 0.66 0.52
C GLY A 62 3.65 -0.66 -0.21
N ASN A 63 4.56 -1.07 -1.09
CA ASN A 63 4.45 -2.33 -1.83
C ASN A 63 4.59 -3.55 -0.92
N GLU A 64 5.48 -3.51 0.08
CA GLU A 64 5.65 -4.59 1.05
C GLU A 64 4.39 -4.85 1.89
N ALA A 65 3.57 -3.81 2.12
CA ALA A 65 2.33 -3.95 2.88
C ALA A 65 1.22 -4.70 2.13
N VAL A 66 1.35 -4.85 0.83
CA VAL A 66 0.35 -5.51 -0.02
C VAL A 66 0.80 -6.93 -0.32
N GLY A 67 0.62 -7.81 0.65
CA GLY A 67 0.90 -9.25 0.47
C GLY A 67 -0.13 -9.95 -0.44
N PRO A 68 0.17 -11.20 -0.86
CA PRO A 68 -0.72 -11.99 -1.70
C PRO A 68 -2.05 -12.25 -1.00
N LYS A 69 -3.14 -12.06 -1.73
CA LYS A 69 -4.51 -12.29 -1.24
C LYS A 69 -5.07 -13.58 -1.82
N THR A 70 -5.82 -14.31 -1.02
CA THR A 70 -6.59 -15.44 -1.55
C THR A 70 -7.89 -14.92 -2.19
N LYS A 71 -8.36 -15.60 -3.24
CA LYS A 71 -9.65 -15.28 -3.87
C LYS A 71 -10.81 -15.29 -2.86
N LYS A 72 -10.76 -16.21 -1.90
CA LYS A 72 -11.74 -16.28 -0.81
C LYS A 72 -11.71 -15.03 0.06
N PHE A 73 -10.52 -14.56 0.43
CA PHE A 73 -10.36 -13.34 1.23
C PHE A 73 -10.96 -12.12 0.53
N GLU A 74 -10.69 -11.94 -0.76
CA GLU A 74 -11.24 -10.82 -1.53
C GLU A 74 -12.76 -10.87 -1.64
N VAL A 75 -13.31 -12.06 -1.94
CA VAL A 75 -14.77 -12.26 -2.01
C VAL A 75 -15.42 -11.97 -0.66
N ASP A 76 -14.85 -12.44 0.43
CA ASP A 76 -15.41 -12.24 1.76
C ASP A 76 -15.26 -10.78 2.22
N LEU A 77 -14.15 -10.11 1.90
CA LEU A 77 -13.91 -8.70 2.22
C LEU A 77 -14.93 -7.78 1.51
N ARG A 78 -15.25 -8.05 0.23
CA ARG A 78 -16.25 -7.28 -0.53
C ARG A 78 -17.66 -7.34 0.06
N LYS A 79 -17.99 -8.37 0.85
CA LYS A 79 -19.29 -8.50 1.53
C LYS A 79 -19.37 -7.63 2.79
N ILE A 80 -18.25 -7.16 3.31
CA ILE A 80 -18.21 -6.36 4.54
C ILE A 80 -18.51 -4.91 4.20
N LYS A 81 -19.65 -4.43 4.71
CA LYS A 81 -20.06 -3.03 4.50
C LYS A 81 -18.99 -2.06 5.03
N GLY A 82 -18.54 -1.15 4.18
CA GLY A 82 -17.55 -0.13 4.51
C GLY A 82 -16.09 -0.57 4.33
N ALA A 83 -15.81 -1.85 4.06
CA ALA A 83 -14.44 -2.32 3.86
C ALA A 83 -13.80 -1.68 2.62
N GLN A 84 -14.53 -1.64 1.49
CA GLN A 84 -14.04 -1.03 0.27
C GLN A 84 -13.77 0.47 0.45
N GLN A 85 -14.67 1.21 1.08
CA GLN A 85 -14.50 2.65 1.34
C GLN A 85 -13.26 2.94 2.18
N MET A 86 -12.97 2.10 3.18
CA MET A 86 -11.76 2.23 4.00
C MET A 86 -10.50 1.96 3.18
N ILE A 87 -10.50 0.92 2.34
CA ILE A 87 -9.38 0.61 1.44
C ILE A 87 -9.15 1.76 0.45
N ASP A 88 -10.21 2.25 -0.19
CA ASP A 88 -10.14 3.37 -1.15
C ASP A 88 -9.61 4.64 -0.50
N PHE A 89 -9.99 4.90 0.75
CA PHE A 89 -9.46 6.04 1.51
C PHE A 89 -7.92 5.97 1.65
N HIS A 90 -7.38 4.83 2.07
CA HIS A 90 -5.94 4.62 2.20
C HIS A 90 -5.23 4.66 0.84
N GLN A 91 -5.81 4.03 -0.17
CA GLN A 91 -5.29 4.01 -1.54
C GLN A 91 -5.18 5.43 -2.11
N ASN A 92 -6.24 6.22 -1.98
CA ASN A 92 -6.25 7.60 -2.45
C ASN A 92 -5.25 8.49 -1.68
N ALA A 93 -5.07 8.25 -0.38
CA ALA A 93 -4.06 8.95 0.42
C ALA A 93 -2.64 8.61 -0.04
N TYR A 94 -2.38 7.34 -0.35
CA TYR A 94 -1.12 6.85 -0.87
C TYR A 94 -0.78 7.48 -2.23
N ILE A 95 -1.72 7.45 -3.19
CA ILE A 95 -1.56 8.08 -4.51
C ILE A 95 -1.30 9.58 -4.39
N ARG A 96 -2.04 10.30 -3.53
CA ARG A 96 -1.80 11.75 -3.30
C ARG A 96 -0.39 12.02 -2.80
N GLN A 97 0.14 11.18 -1.90
CA GLN A 97 1.51 11.37 -1.41
C GLN A 97 2.56 11.10 -2.50
N ILE A 98 2.37 10.07 -3.32
CA ILE A 98 3.23 9.81 -4.48
C ILE A 98 3.22 11.02 -5.43
N ASN A 99 2.03 11.53 -5.78
CA ASN A 99 1.89 12.71 -6.64
C ASN A 99 2.63 13.93 -6.07
N LYS A 100 2.50 14.17 -4.76
CA LYS A 100 3.24 15.25 -4.08
C LYS A 100 4.76 15.10 -4.21
N LEU A 101 5.28 13.89 -3.97
CA LEU A 101 6.72 13.61 -4.08
C LEU A 101 7.24 13.79 -5.51
N LEU A 102 6.45 13.40 -6.53
CA LEU A 102 6.77 13.65 -7.94
C LEU A 102 6.81 15.16 -8.25
N GLN A 103 5.85 15.94 -7.76
CA GLN A 103 5.84 17.40 -7.92
C GLN A 103 7.05 18.05 -7.23
N GLU A 104 7.44 17.55 -6.05
CA GLU A 104 8.65 18.00 -5.35
C GLU A 104 9.92 17.66 -6.15
N ALA A 105 9.97 16.47 -6.80
CA ALA A 105 11.09 16.05 -7.63
C ALA A 105 11.24 16.92 -8.90
N ILE A 106 10.13 17.35 -9.52
CA ILE A 106 10.15 18.32 -10.63
C ILE A 106 10.72 19.66 -10.15
N LYS A 107 10.23 20.17 -9.01
CA LYS A 107 10.72 21.44 -8.43
C LYS A 107 12.21 21.39 -8.07
N ALA A 108 12.67 20.24 -7.58
CA ALA A 108 14.08 19.98 -7.29
C ALA A 108 14.92 19.70 -8.55
N LYS A 109 14.32 19.69 -9.75
CA LYS A 109 14.95 19.38 -11.03
C LYS A 109 15.58 17.97 -11.11
N GLU A 110 15.11 17.04 -10.28
CA GLU A 110 15.54 15.63 -10.29
C GLU A 110 14.92 14.86 -11.45
N ILE A 111 13.73 15.28 -11.91
CA ILE A 111 13.01 14.69 -13.05
C ILE A 111 12.52 15.81 -14.00
N GLU A 112 12.17 15.43 -15.22
CA GLU A 112 11.55 16.33 -16.20
C GLU A 112 10.07 16.59 -15.86
N LEU A 113 9.48 17.55 -16.57
CA LEU A 113 8.05 17.84 -16.48
C LEU A 113 7.25 16.65 -17.05
N ILE A 114 6.39 16.07 -16.22
CA ILE A 114 5.55 14.94 -16.55
C ILE A 114 4.13 15.14 -16.01
N ASP A 115 3.19 14.32 -16.44
CA ASP A 115 1.90 14.17 -15.76
C ASP A 115 2.09 13.37 -14.46
N THR A 116 2.33 14.08 -13.37
CA THR A 116 2.61 13.48 -12.04
C THR A 116 1.42 12.69 -11.51
N GLN A 117 0.18 13.09 -11.86
CA GLN A 117 -1.03 12.38 -11.43
C GLN A 117 -1.13 11.01 -12.13
N ALA A 118 -0.88 10.95 -13.44
CA ALA A 118 -0.90 9.70 -14.19
C ALA A 118 0.15 8.71 -13.66
N VAL A 119 1.38 9.19 -13.44
CA VAL A 119 2.46 8.35 -12.88
C VAL A 119 2.12 7.91 -11.45
N ALA A 120 1.57 8.78 -10.61
CA ALA A 120 1.18 8.43 -9.25
C ALA A 120 0.09 7.36 -9.20
N MET A 121 -0.87 7.39 -10.13
CA MET A 121 -1.91 6.36 -10.23
C MET A 121 -1.32 5.00 -10.62
N ILE A 122 -0.37 4.97 -11.54
CA ILE A 122 0.32 3.73 -11.92
C ILE A 122 1.12 3.19 -10.73
N LEU A 123 2.01 3.99 -10.15
CA LEU A 123 2.84 3.58 -9.01
C LEU A 123 2.01 3.14 -7.80
N GLY A 124 0.92 3.86 -7.52
CA GLY A 124 0.03 3.52 -6.42
C GLY A 124 -0.79 2.25 -6.65
N GLY A 125 -1.03 1.87 -7.91
CA GLY A 125 -1.85 0.71 -8.28
C GLY A 125 -1.08 -0.60 -8.45
N ILE A 126 0.23 -0.56 -8.68
CA ILE A 126 1.03 -1.74 -9.04
C ILE A 126 0.90 -2.86 -8.01
N ALA A 127 1.17 -2.57 -6.74
CA ALA A 127 1.15 -3.58 -5.68
C ALA A 127 -0.25 -4.19 -5.50
N GLN A 128 -1.30 -3.37 -5.60
CA GLN A 128 -2.68 -3.82 -5.50
C GLN A 128 -3.06 -4.74 -6.67
N GLU A 129 -2.64 -4.40 -7.89
CA GLU A 129 -2.85 -5.24 -9.06
C GLU A 129 -2.14 -6.58 -8.92
N TYR A 130 -0.87 -6.57 -8.53
CA TYR A 130 -0.06 -7.79 -8.40
C TYR A 130 -0.48 -8.68 -7.22
N SER A 131 -1.25 -8.17 -6.25
CA SER A 131 -1.79 -8.98 -5.16
C SER A 131 -3.02 -9.81 -5.54
N LYS A 132 -3.62 -9.59 -6.73
CA LYS A 132 -4.78 -10.34 -7.17
C LYS A 132 -4.43 -11.80 -7.42
N PRO A 133 -5.27 -12.76 -7.00
CA PRO A 133 -4.97 -14.20 -7.10
C PRO A 133 -4.66 -14.65 -8.53
N GLU A 134 -5.39 -14.12 -9.51
CA GLU A 134 -5.20 -14.45 -10.93
C GLU A 134 -3.88 -13.91 -11.51
N ILE A 135 -3.34 -12.83 -10.95
CA ILE A 135 -2.07 -12.26 -11.35
C ILE A 135 -0.90 -12.94 -10.62
N VAL A 136 -1.06 -13.21 -9.32
CA VAL A 136 -0.03 -13.91 -8.51
C VAL A 136 0.42 -15.21 -9.18
N MET A 137 -0.50 -15.98 -9.77
CA MET A 137 -0.18 -17.24 -10.47
C MET A 137 0.63 -17.05 -11.76
N GLN A 138 0.70 -15.83 -12.30
CA GLN A 138 1.42 -15.51 -13.53
C GLN A 138 2.78 -14.84 -13.27
N LEU A 139 3.03 -14.41 -12.03
CA LEU A 139 4.29 -13.77 -11.66
C LEU A 139 5.38 -14.81 -11.42
N ASN A 140 6.61 -14.49 -11.84
CA ASN A 140 7.79 -15.30 -11.56
C ASN A 140 8.41 -15.02 -10.17
N GLN A 141 7.96 -13.96 -9.50
CA GLN A 141 8.43 -13.51 -8.19
C GLN A 141 7.22 -13.24 -7.30
N SER A 142 7.44 -12.98 -6.03
CA SER A 142 6.35 -12.55 -5.15
C SER A 142 5.78 -11.19 -5.59
N PRO A 143 4.52 -10.90 -5.27
CA PRO A 143 3.85 -9.65 -5.68
C PRO A 143 4.63 -8.39 -5.28
N GLU A 144 5.14 -8.34 -4.05
CA GLU A 144 5.92 -7.22 -3.54
C GLU A 144 7.25 -7.04 -4.28
N VAL A 145 7.95 -8.13 -4.58
CA VAL A 145 9.21 -8.09 -5.36
C VAL A 145 8.93 -7.58 -6.78
N SER A 146 7.90 -8.11 -7.44
CA SER A 146 7.51 -7.68 -8.78
C SER A 146 7.08 -6.21 -8.80
N ALA A 147 6.32 -5.76 -7.79
CA ALA A 147 5.91 -4.36 -7.65
C ALA A 147 7.12 -3.44 -7.47
N ASN A 148 8.07 -3.82 -6.62
CA ASN A 148 9.29 -3.04 -6.40
C ASN A 148 10.17 -2.97 -7.65
N MET A 149 10.32 -4.05 -8.40
CA MET A 149 11.08 -4.07 -9.66
C MET A 149 10.49 -3.11 -10.69
N ILE A 150 9.17 -3.11 -10.89
CA ILE A 150 8.51 -2.19 -11.84
C ILE A 150 8.56 -0.74 -11.35
N THR A 151 8.33 -0.52 -10.06
CA THR A 151 8.45 0.81 -9.45
C THR A 151 9.86 1.38 -9.65
N ASP A 152 10.89 0.56 -9.41
CA ASP A 152 12.29 0.96 -9.60
C ASP A 152 12.61 1.28 -11.07
N LEU A 153 12.09 0.48 -12.00
CA LEU A 153 12.23 0.72 -13.44
C LEU A 153 11.62 2.07 -13.84
N ILE A 154 10.42 2.37 -13.36
CA ILE A 154 9.76 3.66 -13.63
C ILE A 154 10.57 4.81 -13.03
N ILE A 155 10.97 4.71 -11.77
CA ILE A 155 11.74 5.77 -11.09
C ILE A 155 13.08 6.02 -11.79
N ARG A 156 13.78 4.98 -12.23
CA ARG A 156 15.01 5.14 -13.02
C ARG A 156 14.75 5.83 -14.36
N GLY A 157 13.66 5.47 -15.05
CA GLY A 157 13.29 6.11 -16.31
C GLY A 157 12.89 7.59 -16.17
N LEU A 158 12.45 8.00 -14.98
CA LEU A 158 12.13 9.40 -14.67
C LEU A 158 13.38 10.23 -14.31
N SER A 159 14.43 9.58 -13.80
CA SER A 159 15.65 10.28 -13.34
C SER A 159 16.35 10.94 -14.50
N LYS A 160 16.77 12.18 -14.34
CA LYS A 160 17.67 12.82 -15.32
C LYS A 160 18.99 12.07 -15.34
N GLU A 161 19.45 11.70 -16.54
CA GLU A 161 20.83 11.28 -16.70
C GLU A 161 21.74 12.42 -16.21
N LYS A 162 22.66 12.11 -15.30
CA LYS A 162 23.71 13.05 -14.94
C LYS A 162 24.59 13.21 -16.17
N GLN A 163 24.42 14.32 -16.88
CA GLN A 163 25.41 14.79 -17.85
C GLN A 163 26.71 15.14 -17.17
#